data_fbfd14e9c0e0711aa2deb55de1ab923c
#
_entry.id   fbfd14e9c0e0711aa2deb55de1ab923c
#
_cell.length_a   1.000
_cell.length_b   1.000
_cell.length_c   1.000
_cell.angle_alpha   90.00
_cell.angle_beta   90.00
_cell.angle_gamma   90.00
#
_symmetry.space_group_name_H-M   'P 1'
#
loop_
_entity.id
_entity.type
_entity.pdbx_description
1 polymer ?
#
loop_
_entity_poly.entity_id
_entity_poly.type
_entity_poly.pdbx_seq_one_letter_code
_entity_poly.pdbx_strand_id
1 'polypeptide(L)'
;MNREEGKDNNREQSPLIQNIVDTMDIFLGERSWDNLTMVLEAVRNAMNEGEKLVIPIETPPDASEPDDGIIMRTLPVEGEKQYVACFTSVEELEKGQPTDHFDADIQSFLDEVFMNPSAGGIIINPWNQGIMVDRELIELIFKVNLPGKRENVICFETMDITTAETTCIVNAANNSLLGGGGVDGAIHRAAGPKLLEECRTLHGCETGEAKITKGYNLKADYVIHTVGPIYSGSEEDPKLLRSCYWNCLELARANDIHSIAFPAISTGVYGYPLEEATRVAFDAVSDWLNINPHYGMAILFACFNERTKEVYESIWADTEEKRDERPIFYDNKDGMLEKAISFAMEAHRGTVRKGTERPYILHPIEVLQILSSMKADAGLMAAGVLHDTIEDTAVTLKDIVDNFGADVAALVNGHTEDKRQSWFVRKLTDICELEDADVRLKMLIMADTVSNLRSLYADYREAGEELWLRFNAPKELQAWKYSKVQDALSEMQDYEETRDVYWEMVDLYKDIFVTFYRDEDEENEAIYQVDASGEVYCCLRYEPKWEPFDEELPETVSYIPRKLAERLEENWQEEDLRTVTATCGGTLS
;
A
#
# COMPACT_ATOMS: atom_id res chain seq x y z
N MET A 1 18.74 8.65 18.92
CA MET A 1 19.68 7.71 18.28
C MET A 1 20.86 7.48 19.20
N ASN A 2 21.15 6.24 19.64
CA ASN A 2 22.27 5.94 20.56
C ASN A 2 23.58 5.95 19.76
N ARG A 3 24.55 6.80 20.21
CA ARG A 3 25.93 6.73 19.73
C ARG A 3 26.56 5.43 20.26
N GLU A 4 26.75 4.43 19.43
CA GLU A 4 27.80 3.43 19.62
C GLU A 4 29.04 3.93 18.89
N GLU A 5 30.04 4.37 19.70
CA GLU A 5 31.36 4.74 19.18
C GLU A 5 31.99 3.48 18.57
N GLY A 6 32.03 3.44 17.22
CA GLY A 6 32.69 2.39 16.47
C GLY A 6 34.22 2.39 16.66
N LYS A 7 34.70 1.39 17.36
CA LYS A 7 36.10 0.94 17.32
C LYS A 7 36.08 -0.56 17.04
N ASP A 8 35.87 -0.89 15.79
CA ASP A 8 36.26 -2.22 15.28
C ASP A 8 36.67 -2.09 13.81
N ASN A 9 37.95 -1.72 13.60
CA ASN A 9 38.55 -1.48 12.27
C ASN A 9 38.90 -2.77 11.53
N ASN A 10 38.18 -3.89 11.75
CA ASN A 10 38.45 -5.16 11.06
C ASN A 10 37.15 -5.99 10.90
N ARG A 11 36.04 -5.38 10.44
CA ARG A 11 34.92 -6.19 9.93
C ARG A 11 35.25 -6.59 8.49
N GLU A 12 35.39 -7.90 8.24
CA GLU A 12 35.30 -8.40 6.86
C GLU A 12 34.01 -7.85 6.23
N GLN A 13 34.12 -7.26 5.05
CA GLN A 13 32.97 -6.71 4.32
C GLN A 13 31.94 -7.82 4.09
N SER A 14 30.67 -7.54 4.38
CA SER A 14 29.59 -8.50 4.13
C SER A 14 29.59 -8.94 2.66
N PRO A 15 29.33 -10.23 2.37
CA PRO A 15 29.21 -10.70 0.99
C PRO A 15 28.15 -9.93 0.17
N LEU A 16 27.10 -9.41 0.81
CA LEU A 16 26.06 -8.64 0.14
C LEU A 16 26.56 -7.22 -0.21
N ILE A 17 27.27 -6.57 0.68
CA ILE A 17 27.92 -5.29 0.39
C ILE A 17 29.01 -5.44 -0.67
N GLN A 18 29.79 -6.56 -0.63
CA GLN A 18 30.76 -6.86 -1.69
C GLN A 18 30.06 -7.07 -3.04
N ASN A 19 28.89 -7.70 -3.08
CA ASN A 19 28.11 -7.86 -4.31
C ASN A 19 27.67 -6.51 -4.92
N ILE A 20 27.38 -5.50 -4.10
CA ILE A 20 27.13 -4.14 -4.61
C ILE A 20 28.37 -3.63 -5.35
N VAL A 21 29.58 -3.77 -4.76
CA VAL A 21 30.82 -3.34 -5.39
C VAL A 21 31.09 -4.08 -6.70
N ASP A 22 30.94 -5.41 -6.69
CA ASP A 22 31.18 -6.27 -7.88
C ASP A 22 30.23 -5.90 -9.04
N THR A 23 28.95 -5.66 -8.75
CA THR A 23 27.96 -5.24 -9.77
C THR A 23 28.21 -3.81 -10.24
N MET A 24 28.67 -2.90 -9.37
CA MET A 24 29.11 -1.56 -9.77
C MET A 24 30.27 -1.63 -10.76
N ASP A 25 31.28 -2.47 -10.52
CA ASP A 25 32.44 -2.64 -11.42
C ASP A 25 31.99 -3.17 -12.81
N ILE A 26 31.02 -4.10 -12.85
CA ILE A 26 30.43 -4.61 -14.10
C ILE A 26 29.74 -3.46 -14.85
N PHE A 27 28.90 -2.69 -14.19
CA PHE A 27 28.20 -1.55 -14.80
C PHE A 27 29.17 -0.47 -15.31
N LEU A 28 30.21 -0.18 -14.57
CA LEU A 28 31.22 0.80 -14.97
C LEU A 28 32.06 0.32 -16.15
N GLY A 29 32.25 -1.00 -16.28
CA GLY A 29 32.89 -1.61 -17.44
C GLY A 29 32.02 -1.55 -18.70
N GLU A 30 30.73 -1.74 -18.56
CA GLU A 30 29.74 -1.65 -19.65
C GLU A 30 28.43 -1.02 -19.12
N ARG A 31 28.20 0.24 -19.48
CA ARG A 31 27.02 1.02 -19.06
C ARG A 31 25.80 0.59 -19.88
N SER A 32 25.14 -0.47 -19.46
CA SER A 32 23.88 -0.96 -20.00
C SER A 32 22.78 -0.91 -18.94
N TRP A 33 21.52 -0.92 -19.38
CA TRP A 33 20.39 -1.01 -18.45
C TRP A 33 20.40 -2.32 -17.66
N ASP A 34 20.74 -3.44 -18.31
CA ASP A 34 20.82 -4.75 -17.64
C ASP A 34 21.86 -4.75 -16.51
N ASN A 35 23.04 -4.15 -16.74
CA ASN A 35 24.08 -4.04 -15.72
C ASN A 35 23.69 -3.08 -14.59
N LEU A 36 22.96 -1.98 -14.89
CA LEU A 36 22.40 -1.10 -13.85
C LEU A 36 21.38 -1.84 -13.01
N THR A 37 20.51 -2.63 -13.62
CA THR A 37 19.54 -3.46 -12.90
C THR A 37 20.23 -4.40 -11.91
N MET A 38 21.38 -5.01 -12.27
CA MET A 38 22.16 -5.82 -11.34
C MET A 38 22.64 -5.03 -10.10
N VAL A 39 23.04 -3.77 -10.27
CA VAL A 39 23.41 -2.89 -9.13
C VAL A 39 22.20 -2.63 -8.23
N LEU A 40 21.04 -2.28 -8.81
CA LEU A 40 19.82 -2.02 -8.06
C LEU A 40 19.36 -3.27 -7.30
N GLU A 41 19.48 -4.45 -7.90
CA GLU A 41 19.19 -5.73 -7.26
C GLU A 41 20.16 -6.05 -6.10
N ALA A 42 21.43 -5.75 -6.26
CA ALA A 42 22.43 -5.96 -5.21
C ALA A 42 22.14 -5.03 -4.00
N VAL A 43 21.82 -3.74 -4.25
CA VAL A 43 21.41 -2.79 -3.19
C VAL A 43 20.15 -3.27 -2.48
N ARG A 44 19.16 -3.72 -3.23
CA ARG A 44 17.89 -4.23 -2.69
C ARG A 44 18.12 -5.48 -1.83
N ASN A 45 18.91 -6.44 -2.29
CA ASN A 45 19.19 -7.65 -1.52
C ASN A 45 19.90 -7.33 -0.21
N ALA A 46 20.87 -6.41 -0.23
CA ALA A 46 21.54 -5.92 0.97
C ALA A 46 20.57 -5.18 1.91
N MET A 47 19.67 -4.37 1.36
CA MET A 47 18.61 -3.69 2.11
C MET A 47 17.70 -4.69 2.85
N ASN A 48 17.27 -5.75 2.18
CA ASN A 48 16.36 -6.77 2.74
C ASN A 48 16.96 -7.56 3.91
N GLU A 49 18.28 -7.73 3.88
CA GLU A 49 19.01 -8.42 4.94
C GLU A 49 19.49 -7.46 6.05
N GLY A 50 19.06 -6.20 6.02
CA GLY A 50 19.37 -5.18 7.04
C GLY A 50 20.83 -4.74 7.06
N GLU A 51 21.52 -4.82 5.91
CA GLU A 51 22.89 -4.33 5.76
C GLU A 51 22.97 -2.80 5.87
N LYS A 52 24.16 -2.28 6.10
CA LYS A 52 24.40 -0.87 6.34
C LYS A 52 25.37 -0.27 5.34
N LEU A 53 25.16 1.02 5.04
CA LEU A 53 26.12 1.86 4.32
C LEU A 53 26.77 2.87 5.26
N VAL A 54 27.97 3.30 4.91
CA VAL A 54 28.73 4.34 5.63
C VAL A 54 28.32 5.70 5.08
N ILE A 55 27.75 6.56 5.94
CA ILE A 55 27.23 7.88 5.56
C ILE A 55 28.13 8.97 6.15
N PRO A 56 28.77 9.81 5.32
CA PRO A 56 29.57 10.92 5.78
C PRO A 56 28.72 12.05 6.35
N ILE A 57 29.24 12.71 7.39
CA ILE A 57 28.58 13.83 8.09
C ILE A 57 29.26 15.13 7.72
N GLU A 58 28.48 16.18 7.48
CA GLU A 58 28.95 17.56 7.49
C GLU A 58 28.60 18.19 8.82
N THR A 59 29.64 18.70 9.51
CA THR A 59 29.42 19.49 10.73
C THR A 59 29.11 20.93 10.31
N PRO A 60 27.93 21.48 10.65
CA PRO A 60 27.64 22.89 10.36
C PRO A 60 28.71 23.80 10.96
N PRO A 61 29.15 24.85 10.24
CA PRO A 61 30.21 25.76 10.72
C PRO A 61 29.86 26.50 12.04
N ASP A 62 28.58 26.57 12.39
CA ASP A 62 28.04 27.24 13.56
C ASP A 62 27.49 26.29 14.64
N ALA A 63 27.75 24.99 14.55
CA ALA A 63 27.30 24.02 15.55
C ALA A 63 27.97 24.28 16.90
N SER A 64 27.23 24.88 17.82
CA SER A 64 27.69 25.18 19.18
C SER A 64 27.33 24.11 20.21
N GLU A 65 26.46 23.16 19.86
CA GLU A 65 26.07 22.03 20.72
C GLU A 65 26.00 20.69 19.93
N PRO A 66 26.21 19.54 20.60
CA PRO A 66 26.23 18.23 19.95
C PRO A 66 24.86 17.77 19.42
N ASP A 67 23.79 18.53 19.66
CA ASP A 67 22.40 18.19 19.31
C ASP A 67 21.83 18.98 18.10
N ASP A 68 22.67 19.81 17.45
CA ASP A 68 22.29 20.60 16.28
C ASP A 68 22.26 19.76 15.00
N GLY A 69 21.52 18.64 14.99
CA GLY A 69 21.19 17.80 13.83
C GLY A 69 22.40 17.24 13.04
N ILE A 70 22.34 15.97 12.70
CA ILE A 70 23.33 15.35 11.80
C ILE A 70 22.95 15.73 10.37
N ILE A 71 23.82 16.44 9.65
CA ILE A 71 23.64 16.76 8.24
C ILE A 71 24.44 15.75 7.42
N MET A 72 23.76 14.99 6.58
CA MET A 72 24.40 14.09 5.62
C MET A 72 25.11 14.90 4.53
N ARG A 73 26.32 14.47 4.18
CA ARG A 73 27.09 15.16 3.15
C ARG A 73 26.45 15.01 1.78
N THR A 74 26.23 16.15 1.11
CA THR A 74 25.71 16.20 -0.24
C THR A 74 26.79 16.63 -1.25
N LEU A 75 26.62 16.21 -2.48
CA LEU A 75 27.49 16.55 -3.60
C LEU A 75 26.65 17.23 -4.68
N PRO A 76 27.06 18.42 -5.18
CA PRO A 76 26.39 19.05 -6.30
C PRO A 76 26.65 18.24 -7.59
N VAL A 77 25.62 18.03 -8.35
CA VAL A 77 25.67 17.46 -9.70
C VAL A 77 25.19 18.54 -10.68
N GLU A 78 25.43 18.39 -11.96
CA GLU A 78 24.92 19.33 -12.97
C GLU A 78 23.41 19.53 -12.80
N GLY A 79 22.97 20.76 -12.65
CA GLY A 79 21.66 21.16 -12.19
C GLY A 79 21.64 21.55 -10.72
N GLU A 80 20.51 22.01 -10.21
CA GLU A 80 20.37 22.47 -8.82
C GLU A 80 20.25 21.33 -7.78
N LYS A 81 20.09 20.07 -8.22
CA LYS A 81 19.86 18.93 -7.34
C LYS A 81 21.14 18.48 -6.61
N GLN A 82 21.01 18.21 -5.32
CA GLN A 82 22.08 17.71 -4.45
C GLN A 82 21.93 16.20 -4.26
N TYR A 83 22.99 15.43 -4.39
CA TYR A 83 22.97 13.98 -4.16
C TYR A 83 23.67 13.64 -2.85
N VAL A 84 23.08 12.75 -2.04
CA VAL A 84 23.64 12.32 -0.77
C VAL A 84 24.74 11.29 -1.01
N ALA A 85 25.93 11.53 -0.50
CA ALA A 85 27.05 10.60 -0.61
C ALA A 85 26.87 9.42 0.36
N CYS A 86 27.13 8.19 -0.10
CA CYS A 86 27.21 7.00 0.73
C CYS A 86 28.34 6.08 0.26
N PHE A 87 28.80 5.19 1.13
CA PHE A 87 29.95 4.33 0.87
C PHE A 87 29.69 2.90 1.31
N THR A 88 30.23 1.96 0.55
CA THR A 88 30.13 0.52 0.85
C THR A 88 31.07 0.10 2.00
N SER A 89 32.09 0.90 2.28
CA SER A 89 33.01 0.67 3.42
C SER A 89 33.69 1.97 3.86
N VAL A 90 34.32 1.93 5.04
CA VAL A 90 35.15 3.02 5.55
C VAL A 90 36.38 3.23 4.67
N GLU A 91 36.96 2.17 4.09
CA GLU A 91 38.10 2.26 3.17
C GLU A 91 37.73 3.03 1.88
N GLU A 92 36.50 2.89 1.40
CA GLU A 92 36.02 3.68 0.26
C GLU A 92 35.85 5.16 0.64
N LEU A 93 35.33 5.42 1.85
CA LEU A 93 35.23 6.78 2.37
C LEU A 93 36.61 7.45 2.54
N GLU A 94 37.61 6.73 3.04
CA GLU A 94 38.96 7.22 3.29
C GLU A 94 39.76 7.54 2.01
N LYS A 95 39.31 7.14 0.83
CA LYS A 95 39.91 7.54 -0.46
C LYS A 95 39.73 9.05 -0.74
N GLY A 96 38.81 9.72 -0.04
CA GLY A 96 38.59 11.16 -0.09
C GLY A 96 39.16 11.90 1.09
N GLN A 97 38.57 13.03 1.46
CA GLN A 97 38.94 13.75 2.66
C GLN A 97 38.37 13.07 3.91
N PRO A 98 39.16 12.93 4.98
CA PRO A 98 38.65 12.39 6.23
C PRO A 98 37.44 13.19 6.72
N THR A 99 36.38 12.50 7.08
CA THR A 99 35.16 13.10 7.62
C THR A 99 34.56 12.17 8.66
N ASP A 100 33.82 12.72 9.60
CA ASP A 100 33.01 11.93 10.51
C ASP A 100 31.92 11.19 9.72
N HIS A 101 31.53 10.02 10.20
CA HIS A 101 30.55 9.18 9.54
C HIS A 101 29.76 8.35 10.56
N PHE A 102 28.67 7.75 10.08
CA PHE A 102 27.90 6.73 10.81
C PHE A 102 27.43 5.61 9.87
N ASP A 103 27.13 4.45 10.45
CA ASP A 103 26.55 3.33 9.71
C ASP A 103 25.02 3.47 9.71
N ALA A 104 24.41 3.60 8.53
CA ALA A 104 22.98 3.66 8.34
C ALA A 104 22.45 2.35 7.74
N ASP A 105 21.34 1.86 8.27
CA ASP A 105 20.52 0.84 7.63
C ASP A 105 20.08 1.33 6.25
N ILE A 106 20.24 0.48 5.21
CA ILE A 106 20.02 0.89 3.81
C ILE A 106 18.58 1.33 3.59
N GLN A 107 17.59 0.60 4.12
CA GLN A 107 16.18 0.95 3.95
C GLN A 107 15.85 2.30 4.58
N SER A 108 16.26 2.50 5.83
CA SER A 108 16.03 3.74 6.56
C SER A 108 16.74 4.94 5.91
N PHE A 109 17.95 4.72 5.37
CA PHE A 109 18.72 5.74 4.67
C PHE A 109 18.06 6.16 3.34
N LEU A 110 17.68 5.21 2.50
CA LEU A 110 17.01 5.49 1.23
C LEU A 110 15.65 6.16 1.43
N ASP A 111 14.90 5.73 2.45
CA ASP A 111 13.62 6.34 2.82
C ASP A 111 13.81 7.81 3.24
N GLU A 112 14.83 8.11 4.07
CA GLU A 112 15.15 9.47 4.49
C GLU A 112 15.58 10.35 3.30
N VAL A 113 16.41 9.83 2.39
CA VAL A 113 16.80 10.53 1.15
C VAL A 113 15.59 10.80 0.27
N PHE A 114 14.71 9.81 0.10
CA PHE A 114 13.49 9.98 -0.70
C PHE A 114 12.54 11.02 -0.08
N MET A 115 12.44 11.07 1.24
CA MET A 115 11.61 12.05 1.96
C MET A 115 12.17 13.48 1.93
N ASN A 116 13.42 13.67 1.53
CA ASN A 116 14.05 14.99 1.37
C ASN A 116 13.87 15.51 -0.08
N PRO A 117 13.00 16.51 -0.36
CA PRO A 117 12.74 17.00 -1.71
C PRO A 117 13.95 17.68 -2.36
N SER A 118 14.90 18.20 -1.55
CA SER A 118 16.14 18.81 -2.05
C SER A 118 17.17 17.78 -2.51
N ALA A 119 16.99 16.48 -2.16
CA ALA A 119 17.87 15.42 -2.60
C ALA A 119 17.45 14.87 -3.96
N GLY A 120 18.33 14.93 -4.95
CA GLY A 120 18.13 14.32 -6.27
C GLY A 120 18.26 12.79 -6.23
N GLY A 121 18.89 12.23 -5.20
CA GLY A 121 19.17 10.81 -5.03
C GLY A 121 20.43 10.57 -4.20
N ILE A 122 21.12 9.46 -4.44
CA ILE A 122 22.36 9.09 -3.77
C ILE A 122 23.51 8.89 -4.78
N ILE A 123 24.76 9.02 -4.29
CA ILE A 123 25.96 8.57 -5.01
C ILE A 123 26.68 7.54 -4.16
N ILE A 124 26.79 6.32 -4.67
CA ILE A 124 27.51 5.24 -4.00
C ILE A 124 28.99 5.33 -4.39
N ASN A 125 29.91 5.35 -3.40
CA ASN A 125 31.38 5.42 -3.56
C ASN A 125 31.86 6.59 -4.44
N PRO A 126 31.45 7.85 -4.20
CA PRO A 126 31.74 8.98 -5.09
C PRO A 126 33.23 9.26 -5.35
N TRP A 127 34.13 8.79 -4.47
CA TRP A 127 35.57 9.03 -4.61
C TRP A 127 36.29 8.06 -5.56
N ASN A 128 35.57 7.01 -6.02
CA ASN A 128 36.13 5.97 -6.87
C ASN A 128 35.10 5.51 -7.91
N GLN A 129 34.89 6.32 -8.96
CA GLN A 129 33.93 6.00 -10.04
C GLN A 129 32.53 5.69 -9.49
N GLY A 130 31.97 6.64 -8.75
CA GLY A 130 30.68 6.48 -8.09
C GLY A 130 29.52 6.25 -9.06
N ILE A 131 28.51 5.55 -8.58
CA ILE A 131 27.25 5.36 -9.32
C ILE A 131 26.18 6.25 -8.70
N MET A 132 25.51 7.04 -9.54
CA MET A 132 24.35 7.83 -9.18
C MET A 132 23.10 6.96 -9.24
N VAL A 133 22.29 7.05 -8.20
CA VAL A 133 20.96 6.43 -8.11
C VAL A 133 20.00 7.57 -7.79
N ASP A 134 19.26 8.02 -8.79
CA ASP A 134 18.27 9.08 -8.66
C ASP A 134 17.00 8.60 -7.93
N ARG A 135 16.06 9.52 -7.71
CA ARG A 135 14.82 9.22 -6.97
C ARG A 135 13.97 8.15 -7.65
N GLU A 136 13.92 8.13 -8.97
CA GLU A 136 13.15 7.14 -9.73
C GLU A 136 13.74 5.74 -9.58
N LEU A 137 15.09 5.64 -9.57
CA LEU A 137 15.77 4.37 -9.31
C LEU A 137 15.61 3.92 -7.85
N ILE A 138 15.58 4.85 -6.89
CA ILE A 138 15.26 4.53 -5.49
C ILE A 138 13.82 4.01 -5.39
N GLU A 139 12.85 4.65 -6.05
CA GLU A 139 11.47 4.17 -6.14
C GLU A 139 11.42 2.74 -6.69
N LEU A 140 12.17 2.45 -7.75
CA LEU A 140 12.25 1.12 -8.35
C LEU A 140 12.84 0.07 -7.39
N ILE A 141 13.85 0.43 -6.57
CA ILE A 141 14.40 -0.46 -5.53
C ILE A 141 13.29 -0.89 -4.56
N PHE A 142 12.47 0.04 -4.09
CA PHE A 142 11.36 -0.24 -3.18
C PHE A 142 10.21 -0.98 -3.87
N LYS A 143 9.81 -0.57 -5.07
CA LYS A 143 8.66 -1.13 -5.82
C LYS A 143 8.80 -2.65 -6.04
N VAL A 144 10.00 -3.14 -6.34
CA VAL A 144 10.24 -4.58 -6.53
C VAL A 144 10.23 -5.36 -5.21
N ASN A 145 10.42 -4.68 -4.08
CA ASN A 145 10.36 -5.27 -2.73
C ASN A 145 8.96 -5.31 -2.13
N LEU A 146 8.00 -4.65 -2.75
CA LEU A 146 6.62 -4.81 -2.32
C LEU A 146 6.30 -6.30 -2.41
N PRO A 147 5.67 -6.89 -1.38
CA PRO A 147 5.34 -8.30 -1.41
C PRO A 147 4.58 -8.56 -2.70
N GLY A 148 5.20 -9.33 -3.59
CA GLY A 148 4.58 -9.72 -4.86
C GLY A 148 3.21 -10.30 -4.55
N LYS A 149 2.22 -10.03 -5.39
CA LYS A 149 0.88 -10.61 -5.28
C LYS A 149 1.02 -12.12 -5.16
N ARG A 150 0.74 -12.66 -3.97
CA ARG A 150 0.72 -14.09 -3.73
C ARG A 150 -0.72 -14.56 -3.92
N GLU A 151 -0.91 -15.57 -4.73
CA GLU A 151 -2.23 -16.17 -4.88
C GLU A 151 -2.61 -16.96 -3.63
N ASN A 152 -3.86 -16.82 -3.23
CA ASN A 152 -4.46 -17.66 -2.20
C ASN A 152 -4.77 -19.04 -2.79
N VAL A 153 -4.45 -20.11 -2.06
CA VAL A 153 -4.65 -21.49 -2.51
C VAL A 153 -5.46 -22.29 -1.49
N ILE A 154 -6.42 -23.08 -1.96
CA ILE A 154 -7.19 -24.02 -1.14
C ILE A 154 -6.94 -25.44 -1.62
N CYS A 155 -6.68 -26.33 -0.64
CA CYS A 155 -6.46 -27.76 -0.86
C CYS A 155 -7.29 -28.60 0.10
N PHE A 156 -7.68 -29.79 -0.35
CA PHE A 156 -8.42 -30.77 0.44
C PHE A 156 -7.65 -32.10 0.45
N GLU A 157 -7.27 -32.58 1.63
CA GLU A 157 -6.54 -33.84 1.75
C GLU A 157 -7.11 -34.73 2.85
N THR A 158 -7.19 -36.04 2.57
CA THR A 158 -7.51 -37.04 3.60
C THR A 158 -6.24 -37.35 4.38
N MET A 159 -6.12 -36.81 5.60
CA MET A 159 -4.93 -36.90 6.41
C MET A 159 -5.17 -36.73 7.90
N ASP A 160 -4.17 -37.12 8.70
CA ASP A 160 -4.07 -36.72 10.11
C ASP A 160 -3.44 -35.30 10.18
N ILE A 161 -4.19 -34.33 10.67
CA ILE A 161 -3.75 -32.92 10.74
C ILE A 161 -2.45 -32.74 11.54
N THR A 162 -2.15 -33.67 12.48
CA THR A 162 -0.91 -33.62 13.27
C THR A 162 0.35 -33.85 12.42
N THR A 163 0.18 -34.32 11.18
CA THR A 163 1.27 -34.56 10.24
C THR A 163 1.38 -33.49 9.16
N ALA A 164 0.50 -32.49 9.17
CA ALA A 164 0.49 -31.41 8.19
C ALA A 164 1.81 -30.61 8.21
N GLU A 165 2.28 -30.24 7.02
CA GLU A 165 3.52 -29.47 6.81
C GLU A 165 3.23 -27.97 6.58
N THR A 166 2.10 -27.49 7.06
CA THR A 166 1.73 -26.07 7.09
C THR A 166 2.42 -25.36 8.26
N THR A 167 2.67 -24.07 8.15
CA THR A 167 3.23 -23.24 9.22
C THR A 167 2.35 -23.29 10.48
N CYS A 168 1.03 -23.41 10.29
CA CYS A 168 0.06 -23.46 11.39
C CYS A 168 -0.98 -24.57 11.17
N ILE A 169 -1.40 -25.22 12.27
CA ILE A 169 -2.58 -26.09 12.29
C ILE A 169 -3.63 -25.54 13.24
N VAL A 170 -4.90 -25.78 12.94
CA VAL A 170 -6.02 -25.39 13.80
C VAL A 170 -6.43 -26.57 14.69
N ASN A 171 -6.59 -26.29 15.97
CA ASN A 171 -7.14 -27.23 16.95
C ASN A 171 -8.61 -26.89 17.25
N ALA A 172 -9.53 -27.80 16.93
CA ALA A 172 -10.91 -27.72 17.39
C ALA A 172 -10.98 -28.11 18.87
N ALA A 173 -10.70 -27.17 19.75
CA ALA A 173 -10.55 -27.31 21.17
C ALA A 173 -11.89 -27.20 21.92
N ASN A 174 -11.85 -27.44 23.22
CA ASN A 174 -12.91 -27.07 24.16
C ASN A 174 -12.55 -25.76 24.90
N ASN A 175 -13.51 -25.13 25.57
CA ASN A 175 -13.33 -23.84 26.24
C ASN A 175 -12.18 -23.81 27.27
N SER A 176 -11.79 -24.94 27.84
CA SER A 176 -10.67 -24.97 28.79
C SER A 176 -9.30 -24.90 28.14
N LEU A 177 -9.16 -25.28 26.86
CA LEU A 177 -7.91 -25.49 26.11
C LEU A 177 -6.96 -26.51 26.74
N LEU A 178 -7.43 -27.35 27.67
CA LEU A 178 -6.58 -28.26 28.43
C LEU A 178 -6.54 -29.69 27.86
N GLY A 179 -6.89 -29.83 26.60
CA GLY A 179 -6.96 -31.09 25.90
C GLY A 179 -8.31 -31.77 26.08
N GLY A 180 -8.57 -32.78 25.27
CA GLY A 180 -9.82 -33.53 25.25
C GLY A 180 -9.74 -34.79 24.41
N GLY A 181 -10.86 -35.14 23.74
CA GLY A 181 -10.95 -36.25 22.80
C GLY A 181 -10.79 -35.80 21.35
N GLY A 182 -10.84 -36.72 20.40
CA GLY A 182 -10.80 -36.43 18.98
C GLY A 182 -9.50 -35.72 18.52
N VAL A 183 -9.64 -34.71 17.64
CA VAL A 183 -8.51 -33.97 17.10
C VAL A 183 -7.74 -33.20 18.18
N ASP A 184 -8.43 -32.63 19.18
CA ASP A 184 -7.82 -31.89 20.29
C ASP A 184 -6.85 -32.82 21.07
N GLY A 185 -7.30 -34.02 21.43
CA GLY A 185 -6.43 -35.00 22.10
C GLY A 185 -5.29 -35.50 21.21
N ALA A 186 -5.49 -35.61 19.89
CA ALA A 186 -4.45 -36.02 18.95
C ALA A 186 -3.34 -34.96 18.86
N ILE A 187 -3.71 -33.69 18.71
CA ILE A 187 -2.78 -32.57 18.67
C ILE A 187 -1.99 -32.43 19.97
N HIS A 188 -2.65 -32.48 21.12
CA HIS A 188 -1.95 -32.43 22.42
C HIS A 188 -0.95 -33.57 22.62
N ARG A 189 -1.28 -34.81 22.18
CA ARG A 189 -0.35 -35.95 22.24
C ARG A 189 0.84 -35.76 21.31
N ALA A 190 0.61 -35.30 20.08
CA ALA A 190 1.67 -35.12 19.08
C ALA A 190 2.60 -33.95 19.44
N ALA A 191 2.05 -32.85 19.91
CA ALA A 191 2.82 -31.67 20.34
C ALA A 191 3.62 -31.87 21.61
N GLY A 192 3.16 -32.80 22.47
CA GLY A 192 3.81 -33.10 23.75
C GLY A 192 3.37 -32.18 24.91
N PRO A 193 3.93 -32.37 26.12
CA PRO A 193 3.42 -31.75 27.35
C PRO A 193 3.57 -30.21 27.38
N LYS A 194 4.51 -29.65 26.65
CA LYS A 194 4.73 -28.20 26.62
C LYS A 194 3.56 -27.44 26.04
N LEU A 195 2.82 -28.01 25.06
CA LEU A 195 1.61 -27.40 24.54
C LEU A 195 0.57 -27.19 25.64
N LEU A 196 0.35 -28.21 26.51
CA LEU A 196 -0.57 -28.09 27.62
C LEU A 196 -0.12 -27.03 28.63
N GLU A 197 1.19 -26.92 28.87
CA GLU A 197 1.74 -25.90 29.78
C GLU A 197 1.46 -24.49 29.25
N GLU A 198 1.66 -24.25 27.95
CA GLU A 198 1.35 -22.94 27.30
C GLU A 198 -0.16 -22.68 27.29
N CYS A 199 -1.00 -23.65 26.92
CA CYS A 199 -2.46 -23.54 26.96
C CYS A 199 -3.01 -23.09 28.32
N ARG A 200 -2.40 -23.55 29.44
CA ARG A 200 -2.79 -23.10 30.78
C ARG A 200 -2.63 -21.60 30.99
N THR A 201 -1.64 -20.98 30.35
CA THR A 201 -1.41 -19.52 30.44
C THR A 201 -2.44 -18.70 29.68
N LEU A 202 -3.17 -19.32 28.76
CA LEU A 202 -4.20 -18.66 27.96
C LEU A 202 -5.53 -18.49 28.69
N HIS A 203 -5.73 -19.19 29.85
CA HIS A 203 -6.93 -19.10 30.69
C HIS A 203 -8.24 -19.43 29.97
N GLY A 204 -8.19 -20.39 29.03
CA GLY A 204 -9.36 -20.79 28.25
C GLY A 204 -9.61 -19.94 27.02
N CYS A 205 -10.69 -20.26 26.29
CA CYS A 205 -11.12 -19.55 25.06
C CYS A 205 -12.65 -19.66 24.97
N GLU A 206 -13.30 -18.55 24.63
CA GLU A 206 -14.75 -18.54 24.45
C GLU A 206 -15.14 -19.17 23.10
N THR A 207 -16.41 -19.61 22.99
CA THR A 207 -16.93 -20.21 21.76
C THR A 207 -16.94 -19.14 20.64
N GLY A 208 -16.40 -19.48 19.49
CA GLY A 208 -16.21 -18.57 18.34
C GLY A 208 -14.86 -17.84 18.33
N GLU A 209 -14.15 -17.80 19.45
CA GLU A 209 -12.83 -17.14 19.55
C GLU A 209 -11.67 -18.07 19.16
N ALA A 210 -10.47 -17.47 19.01
CA ALA A 210 -9.24 -18.19 18.69
C ALA A 210 -8.05 -17.69 19.52
N LYS A 211 -7.11 -18.58 19.87
CA LYS A 211 -5.85 -18.27 20.54
C LYS A 211 -4.70 -19.07 19.95
N ILE A 212 -3.50 -18.51 19.92
CA ILE A 212 -2.32 -19.11 19.30
C ILE A 212 -1.31 -19.58 20.33
N THR A 213 -0.65 -20.70 20.05
CA THR A 213 0.49 -21.25 20.79
C THR A 213 1.56 -21.72 19.80
N LYS A 214 2.74 -22.10 20.31
CA LYS A 214 3.76 -22.81 19.53
C LYS A 214 3.33 -24.26 19.25
N GLY A 215 3.86 -24.82 18.12
CA GLY A 215 3.58 -26.23 17.72
C GLY A 215 4.39 -27.29 18.46
N TYR A 216 5.51 -26.91 19.08
CA TYR A 216 6.44 -27.76 19.83
C TYR A 216 6.96 -28.97 19.03
N ASN A 217 6.46 -30.22 19.30
CA ASN A 217 6.91 -31.42 18.61
C ASN A 217 6.15 -31.70 17.31
N LEU A 218 5.20 -30.85 16.94
CA LEU A 218 4.52 -30.92 15.64
C LEU A 218 5.48 -30.45 14.50
N LYS A 219 5.13 -30.77 13.27
CA LYS A 219 5.80 -30.17 12.10
C LYS A 219 5.44 -28.70 11.93
N ALA A 220 4.21 -28.35 12.29
CA ALA A 220 3.73 -26.96 12.28
C ALA A 220 4.40 -26.14 13.39
N ASP A 221 4.79 -24.91 13.08
CA ASP A 221 5.41 -23.99 14.05
C ASP A 221 4.41 -23.51 15.10
N TYR A 222 3.13 -23.39 14.71
CA TYR A 222 2.05 -22.85 15.53
C TYR A 222 0.82 -23.73 15.56
N VAL A 223 0.06 -23.63 16.67
CA VAL A 223 -1.29 -24.16 16.80
C VAL A 223 -2.23 -23.03 17.14
N ILE A 224 -3.26 -22.83 16.33
CA ILE A 224 -4.37 -21.93 16.64
C ILE A 224 -5.51 -22.77 17.21
N HIS A 225 -5.85 -22.51 18.47
CA HIS A 225 -6.94 -23.17 19.18
C HIS A 225 -8.21 -22.36 19.05
N THR A 226 -9.26 -22.94 18.50
CA THR A 226 -10.59 -22.32 18.42
C THR A 226 -11.65 -23.25 19.04
N VAL A 227 -12.71 -22.66 19.56
CA VAL A 227 -13.79 -23.40 20.21
C VAL A 227 -15.06 -23.27 19.38
N GLY A 228 -15.39 -24.30 18.63
CA GLY A 228 -16.62 -24.34 17.86
C GLY A 228 -17.88 -24.53 18.72
N PRO A 229 -19.06 -24.14 18.21
CA PRO A 229 -20.33 -24.34 18.90
C PRO A 229 -20.71 -25.82 19.02
N ILE A 230 -21.39 -26.19 20.12
CA ILE A 230 -22.15 -27.43 20.22
C ILE A 230 -23.44 -27.20 19.43
N TYR A 231 -23.67 -28.00 18.39
CA TYR A 231 -24.83 -27.83 17.52
C TYR A 231 -26.14 -27.96 18.28
N SER A 232 -26.96 -26.94 18.25
CA SER A 232 -28.27 -26.87 18.89
C SER A 232 -29.40 -26.63 17.87
N GLY A 233 -29.08 -26.27 16.62
CA GLY A 233 -30.01 -25.86 15.59
C GLY A 233 -30.49 -24.40 15.76
N SER A 234 -29.78 -23.59 16.56
CA SER A 234 -30.09 -22.18 16.75
C SER A 234 -29.49 -21.31 15.64
N GLU A 235 -30.04 -20.11 15.44
CA GLU A 235 -29.49 -19.13 14.51
C GLU A 235 -28.09 -18.59 14.89
N GLU A 236 -27.68 -18.82 16.12
CA GLU A 236 -26.33 -18.43 16.62
C GLU A 236 -25.26 -19.46 16.23
N ASP A 237 -25.61 -20.74 16.03
CA ASP A 237 -24.63 -21.79 15.71
C ASP A 237 -23.81 -21.47 14.44
N PRO A 238 -24.41 -21.04 13.30
CA PRO A 238 -23.65 -20.67 12.12
C PRO A 238 -22.75 -19.45 12.34
N LYS A 239 -23.19 -18.46 13.10
CA LYS A 239 -22.41 -17.26 13.39
C LYS A 239 -21.16 -17.58 14.22
N LEU A 240 -21.33 -18.40 15.25
CA LEU A 240 -20.20 -18.85 16.09
C LEU A 240 -19.22 -19.73 15.31
N LEU A 241 -19.72 -20.65 14.47
CA LEU A 241 -18.86 -21.48 13.63
C LEU A 241 -18.10 -20.63 12.59
N ARG A 242 -18.78 -19.69 11.95
CA ARG A 242 -18.14 -18.72 11.05
C ARG A 242 -17.03 -17.95 11.76
N SER A 243 -17.30 -17.47 12.99
CA SER A 243 -16.30 -16.73 13.79
C SER A 243 -15.06 -17.56 14.06
N CYS A 244 -15.16 -18.90 14.25
CA CYS A 244 -14.01 -19.77 14.44
C CYS A 244 -13.05 -19.71 13.24
N TYR A 245 -13.54 -19.88 12.03
CA TYR A 245 -12.72 -19.82 10.81
C TYR A 245 -12.14 -18.44 10.60
N TRP A 246 -12.97 -17.42 10.73
CA TRP A 246 -12.57 -16.02 10.58
C TRP A 246 -11.45 -15.63 11.56
N ASN A 247 -11.66 -15.88 12.86
CA ASN A 247 -10.70 -15.50 13.89
C ASN A 247 -9.38 -16.30 13.77
N CYS A 248 -9.43 -17.54 13.27
CA CYS A 248 -8.21 -18.30 12.99
C CYS A 248 -7.41 -17.66 11.85
N LEU A 249 -8.05 -17.23 10.77
CA LEU A 249 -7.40 -16.59 9.63
C LEU A 249 -6.86 -15.20 10.00
N GLU A 250 -7.61 -14.40 10.74
CA GLU A 250 -7.15 -13.10 11.24
C GLU A 250 -5.95 -13.25 12.19
N LEU A 251 -5.99 -14.25 13.08
CA LEU A 251 -4.88 -14.51 13.98
C LEU A 251 -3.64 -15.02 13.25
N ALA A 252 -3.82 -15.81 12.17
CA ALA A 252 -2.75 -16.22 11.28
C ALA A 252 -2.14 -15.00 10.56
N ARG A 253 -2.98 -14.12 10.01
CA ARG A 253 -2.53 -12.87 9.36
C ARG A 253 -1.77 -11.96 10.32
N ALA A 254 -2.26 -11.79 11.54
CA ALA A 254 -1.61 -10.95 12.56
C ALA A 254 -0.22 -11.49 13.00
N ASN A 255 0.09 -12.77 12.71
CA ASN A 255 1.37 -13.41 13.00
C ASN A 255 2.18 -13.75 11.74
N ASP A 256 1.84 -13.14 10.60
CA ASP A 256 2.52 -13.32 9.30
C ASP A 256 2.60 -14.81 8.86
N ILE A 257 1.51 -15.55 9.08
CA ILE A 257 1.38 -16.97 8.74
C ILE A 257 0.67 -17.11 7.40
N HIS A 258 1.35 -17.70 6.43
CA HIS A 258 0.88 -17.87 5.04
C HIS A 258 0.42 -19.30 4.68
N SER A 259 0.45 -20.23 5.63
CA SER A 259 -0.09 -21.59 5.42
C SER A 259 -0.75 -22.12 6.69
N ILE A 260 -2.00 -22.60 6.57
CA ILE A 260 -2.82 -23.05 7.69
C ILE A 260 -3.61 -24.29 7.34
N ALA A 261 -3.68 -25.28 8.25
CA ALA A 261 -4.51 -26.46 8.08
C ALA A 261 -5.70 -26.44 9.04
N PHE A 262 -6.90 -26.66 8.53
CA PHE A 262 -8.15 -26.73 9.29
C PHE A 262 -8.67 -28.14 9.41
N PRO A 263 -9.13 -28.58 10.61
CA PRO A 263 -9.98 -29.73 10.77
C PRO A 263 -11.45 -29.38 10.50
N ALA A 264 -12.33 -30.37 10.45
CA ALA A 264 -13.78 -30.16 10.40
C ALA A 264 -14.32 -29.71 11.76
N ILE A 265 -14.32 -28.40 12.03
CA ILE A 265 -14.70 -27.82 13.33
C ILE A 265 -16.16 -28.16 13.66
N SER A 266 -16.45 -28.55 14.90
CA SER A 266 -17.76 -28.90 15.46
C SER A 266 -18.43 -30.15 14.87
N THR A 267 -17.93 -30.80 13.83
CA THR A 267 -18.58 -31.92 13.16
C THR A 267 -18.41 -33.28 13.86
N GLY A 268 -17.57 -33.34 14.88
CA GLY A 268 -17.35 -34.54 15.70
C GLY A 268 -18.35 -34.64 16.85
N VAL A 269 -17.83 -34.63 18.10
CA VAL A 269 -18.61 -34.76 19.35
C VAL A 269 -19.64 -33.64 19.53
N TYR A 270 -19.39 -32.46 18.94
CA TYR A 270 -20.29 -31.31 18.98
C TYR A 270 -21.48 -31.42 18.02
N GLY A 271 -21.51 -32.45 17.16
CA GLY A 271 -22.69 -32.90 16.43
C GLY A 271 -23.18 -31.98 15.32
N TYR A 272 -22.38 -31.01 14.86
CA TYR A 272 -22.76 -30.15 13.74
C TYR A 272 -22.87 -30.99 12.45
N PRO A 273 -23.99 -30.89 11.66
CA PRO A 273 -24.10 -31.63 10.42
C PRO A 273 -22.99 -31.24 9.42
N LEU A 274 -22.32 -32.25 8.85
CA LEU A 274 -21.12 -32.04 8.04
C LEU A 274 -21.35 -31.04 6.87
N GLU A 275 -22.40 -31.23 6.10
CA GLU A 275 -22.68 -30.38 4.94
C GLU A 275 -23.00 -28.94 5.33
N GLU A 276 -23.76 -28.74 6.42
CA GLU A 276 -24.09 -27.41 6.93
C GLU A 276 -22.84 -26.70 7.46
N ALA A 277 -22.03 -27.41 8.27
CA ALA A 277 -20.77 -26.89 8.79
C ALA A 277 -19.78 -26.53 7.67
N THR A 278 -19.73 -27.34 6.61
CA THR A 278 -18.86 -27.09 5.44
C THR A 278 -19.26 -25.83 4.70
N ARG A 279 -20.57 -25.59 4.50
CA ARG A 279 -21.04 -24.33 3.87
C ARG A 279 -20.63 -23.11 4.69
N VAL A 280 -20.86 -23.15 6.00
CA VAL A 280 -20.45 -22.05 6.90
C VAL A 280 -18.93 -21.82 6.88
N ALA A 281 -18.15 -22.91 6.85
CA ALA A 281 -16.68 -22.82 6.77
C ALA A 281 -16.25 -22.14 5.45
N PHE A 282 -16.81 -22.56 4.33
CA PHE A 282 -16.43 -22.04 3.03
C PHE A 282 -16.93 -20.62 2.79
N ASP A 283 -18.11 -20.26 3.26
CA ASP A 283 -18.58 -18.88 3.27
C ASP A 283 -17.60 -17.97 4.04
N ALA A 284 -17.16 -18.39 5.25
CA ALA A 284 -16.21 -17.64 6.05
C ALA A 284 -14.84 -17.49 5.37
N VAL A 285 -14.31 -18.60 4.83
CA VAL A 285 -13.00 -18.63 4.16
C VAL A 285 -13.04 -17.86 2.86
N SER A 286 -14.07 -18.05 2.03
CA SER A 286 -14.23 -17.33 0.76
C SER A 286 -14.32 -15.82 0.98
N ASP A 287 -15.11 -15.39 1.96
CA ASP A 287 -15.21 -13.97 2.31
C ASP A 287 -13.87 -13.39 2.79
N TRP A 288 -13.14 -14.14 3.63
CA TRP A 288 -11.82 -13.71 4.10
C TRP A 288 -10.82 -13.60 2.95
N LEU A 289 -10.78 -14.57 2.04
CA LEU A 289 -9.90 -14.56 0.87
C LEU A 289 -10.22 -13.42 -0.10
N ASN A 290 -11.52 -13.09 -0.26
CA ASN A 290 -11.96 -11.95 -1.07
C ASN A 290 -11.48 -10.60 -0.51
N ILE A 291 -11.45 -10.48 0.82
CA ILE A 291 -10.99 -9.27 1.52
C ILE A 291 -9.45 -9.18 1.52
N ASN A 292 -8.76 -10.32 1.40
CA ASN A 292 -7.31 -10.42 1.42
C ASN A 292 -6.78 -11.10 0.14
N PRO A 293 -7.06 -10.56 -1.08
CA PRO A 293 -6.85 -11.26 -2.34
C PRO A 293 -5.37 -11.56 -2.64
N HIS A 294 -4.46 -10.79 -2.07
CA HIS A 294 -3.02 -10.88 -2.35
C HIS A 294 -2.17 -11.29 -1.13
N TYR A 295 -2.82 -11.70 -0.04
CA TYR A 295 -2.10 -12.12 1.15
C TYR A 295 -1.28 -13.40 0.93
N GLY A 296 -1.71 -14.29 0.01
CA GLY A 296 -1.01 -15.54 -0.30
C GLY A 296 -1.17 -16.59 0.78
N MET A 297 -2.41 -16.78 1.26
CA MET A 297 -2.75 -17.82 2.23
C MET A 297 -2.95 -19.17 1.53
N ALA A 298 -2.16 -20.18 1.90
CA ALA A 298 -2.39 -21.55 1.55
C ALA A 298 -3.24 -22.22 2.64
N ILE A 299 -4.48 -22.59 2.32
CA ILE A 299 -5.43 -23.21 3.24
C ILE A 299 -5.57 -24.69 2.89
N LEU A 300 -5.24 -25.56 3.84
CA LEU A 300 -5.39 -27.00 3.75
C LEU A 300 -6.56 -27.45 4.65
N PHE A 301 -7.59 -28.03 4.07
CA PHE A 301 -8.60 -28.74 4.86
C PHE A 301 -8.19 -30.20 5.06
N ALA A 302 -7.78 -30.52 6.29
CA ALA A 302 -7.39 -31.87 6.69
C ALA A 302 -8.65 -32.70 6.99
N CYS A 303 -9.10 -33.47 6.00
CA CYS A 303 -10.28 -34.31 6.08
C CYS A 303 -9.94 -35.62 6.81
N PHE A 304 -10.75 -35.98 7.81
CA PHE A 304 -10.53 -37.22 8.58
C PHE A 304 -10.70 -38.50 7.74
N ASN A 305 -11.53 -38.47 6.69
CA ASN A 305 -11.77 -39.60 5.81
C ASN A 305 -12.20 -39.09 4.41
N GLU A 306 -12.23 -40.03 3.44
CA GLU A 306 -12.55 -39.72 2.03
C GLU A 306 -13.94 -39.13 1.85
N ARG A 307 -14.95 -39.60 2.59
CA ARG A 307 -16.30 -39.03 2.52
C ARG A 307 -16.33 -37.54 2.92
N THR A 308 -15.56 -37.14 3.90
CA THR A 308 -15.46 -35.72 4.30
C THR A 308 -14.83 -34.91 3.18
N LYS A 309 -13.78 -35.44 2.55
CA LYS A 309 -13.12 -34.82 1.41
C LYS A 309 -14.07 -34.62 0.23
N GLU A 310 -14.79 -35.67 -0.17
CA GLU A 310 -15.78 -35.61 -1.27
C GLU A 310 -16.85 -34.53 -1.01
N VAL A 311 -17.36 -34.42 0.23
CA VAL A 311 -18.32 -33.37 0.61
C VAL A 311 -17.71 -31.99 0.48
N TYR A 312 -16.47 -31.82 0.92
CA TYR A 312 -15.74 -30.55 0.86
C TYR A 312 -15.51 -30.13 -0.59
N GLU A 313 -14.95 -31.00 -1.43
CA GLU A 313 -14.71 -30.72 -2.84
C GLU A 313 -16.01 -30.37 -3.60
N SER A 314 -17.11 -31.10 -3.33
CA SER A 314 -18.41 -30.83 -3.98
C SER A 314 -18.97 -29.46 -3.58
N ILE A 315 -18.94 -29.11 -2.29
CA ILE A 315 -19.50 -27.84 -1.81
C ILE A 315 -18.61 -26.67 -2.25
N TRP A 316 -17.28 -26.85 -2.30
CA TRP A 316 -16.37 -25.81 -2.78
C TRP A 316 -16.60 -25.48 -4.26
N ALA A 317 -16.77 -26.50 -5.11
CA ALA A 317 -17.11 -26.28 -6.52
C ALA A 317 -18.40 -25.48 -6.68
N ASP A 318 -19.47 -25.82 -5.91
CA ASP A 318 -20.71 -25.04 -5.89
C ASP A 318 -20.53 -23.58 -5.42
N THR A 319 -19.57 -23.34 -4.53
CA THR A 319 -19.28 -22.02 -3.97
C THR A 319 -18.54 -21.15 -4.99
N GLU A 320 -17.58 -21.71 -5.72
CA GLU A 320 -16.87 -21.01 -6.80
C GLU A 320 -17.80 -20.65 -7.96
N GLU A 321 -18.65 -21.59 -8.42
CA GLU A 321 -19.60 -21.33 -9.51
C GLU A 321 -20.55 -20.17 -9.18
N LYS A 322 -21.04 -20.09 -7.95
CA LYS A 322 -21.90 -18.99 -7.49
C LYS A 322 -21.19 -17.66 -7.29
N ARG A 323 -19.87 -17.68 -7.15
CA ARG A 323 -19.05 -16.47 -7.01
C ARG A 323 -19.00 -15.69 -8.31
N ASP A 324 -18.88 -16.37 -9.46
CA ASP A 324 -18.87 -15.75 -10.78
C ASP A 324 -20.26 -15.21 -11.22
N GLU A 325 -21.35 -15.68 -10.59
CA GLU A 325 -22.73 -15.26 -10.88
C GLU A 325 -23.22 -14.07 -10.02
N ARG A 326 -22.43 -13.54 -9.07
CA ARG A 326 -22.88 -12.41 -8.24
C ARG A 326 -23.06 -11.16 -9.09
N PRO A 327 -24.26 -10.54 -9.09
CA PRO A 327 -24.48 -9.33 -9.86
C PRO A 327 -23.63 -8.19 -9.31
N ILE A 328 -22.99 -7.47 -10.22
CA ILE A 328 -22.15 -6.28 -9.93
C ILE A 328 -22.97 -5.13 -9.31
N PHE A 329 -24.30 -5.21 -9.30
CA PHE A 329 -25.20 -4.18 -8.82
C PHE A 329 -26.07 -4.69 -7.67
N TYR A 330 -25.76 -4.22 -6.46
CA TYR A 330 -26.63 -4.39 -5.29
C TYR A 330 -27.75 -3.32 -5.33
N ASP A 331 -28.99 -3.78 -5.47
CA ASP A 331 -30.17 -2.93 -5.28
C ASP A 331 -30.30 -2.64 -3.77
N ASN A 332 -30.39 -1.36 -3.36
CA ASN A 332 -30.51 -0.95 -1.94
C ASN A 332 -31.88 -1.34 -1.36
N LYS A 333 -32.18 -2.65 -1.35
CA LYS A 333 -33.47 -3.17 -0.91
C LYS A 333 -33.67 -3.16 0.60
N ASP A 334 -32.56 -3.09 1.37
CA ASP A 334 -32.57 -3.34 2.82
C ASP A 334 -32.11 -2.17 3.69
N GLY A 335 -32.02 -0.93 3.16
CA GLY A 335 -31.56 0.24 3.93
C GLY A 335 -30.07 0.18 4.33
N MET A 336 -29.25 -0.50 3.54
CA MET A 336 -27.80 -0.64 3.80
C MET A 336 -27.11 0.72 3.89
N LEU A 337 -27.43 1.63 2.98
CA LEU A 337 -26.79 2.95 2.93
C LEU A 337 -27.15 3.79 4.14
N GLU A 338 -28.41 3.79 4.57
CA GLU A 338 -28.87 4.49 5.78
C GLU A 338 -28.20 3.92 7.03
N LYS A 339 -28.02 2.59 7.07
CA LYS A 339 -27.29 1.91 8.15
C LYS A 339 -25.82 2.31 8.14
N ALA A 340 -25.16 2.37 6.97
CA ALA A 340 -23.75 2.77 6.84
C ALA A 340 -23.53 4.23 7.30
N ILE A 341 -24.39 5.15 6.88
CA ILE A 341 -24.35 6.55 7.31
C ILE A 341 -24.50 6.65 8.84
N SER A 342 -25.48 5.96 9.42
CA SER A 342 -25.71 5.97 10.86
C SER A 342 -24.52 5.39 11.63
N PHE A 343 -23.93 4.31 11.12
CA PHE A 343 -22.77 3.64 11.70
C PHE A 343 -21.53 4.55 11.66
N ALA A 344 -21.23 5.17 10.52
CA ALA A 344 -20.10 6.09 10.38
C ALA A 344 -20.25 7.35 11.26
N MET A 345 -21.49 7.90 11.37
CA MET A 345 -21.77 9.01 12.28
C MET A 345 -21.49 8.68 13.74
N GLU A 346 -21.81 7.45 14.18
CA GLU A 346 -21.51 7.00 15.54
C GLU A 346 -20.01 6.77 15.72
N ALA A 347 -19.34 6.10 14.76
CA ALA A 347 -17.91 5.80 14.80
C ALA A 347 -17.05 7.07 14.87
N HIS A 348 -17.38 8.10 14.08
CA HIS A 348 -16.65 9.38 14.03
C HIS A 348 -17.21 10.44 15.00
N ARG A 349 -18.05 10.05 15.97
CA ARG A 349 -18.64 11.00 16.91
C ARG A 349 -17.59 11.81 17.67
N GLY A 350 -17.62 13.13 17.54
CA GLY A 350 -16.70 14.05 18.22
C GLY A 350 -15.33 14.19 17.55
N THR A 351 -15.08 13.50 16.43
CA THR A 351 -13.86 13.66 15.64
C THR A 351 -13.98 14.89 14.74
N VAL A 352 -12.90 15.66 14.63
CA VAL A 352 -12.80 16.83 13.74
C VAL A 352 -11.67 16.61 12.72
N ARG A 353 -11.80 17.23 11.55
CA ARG A 353 -10.78 17.15 10.50
C ARG A 353 -9.49 17.87 10.95
N LYS A 354 -8.33 17.24 10.70
CA LYS A 354 -7.02 17.74 11.14
C LYS A 354 -6.79 19.20 10.70
N GLY A 355 -6.45 20.05 11.66
CA GLY A 355 -6.22 21.49 11.43
C GLY A 355 -7.49 22.36 11.29
N THR A 356 -8.67 21.80 11.54
CA THR A 356 -9.95 22.53 11.48
C THR A 356 -10.86 22.20 12.67
N GLU A 357 -11.96 22.94 12.83
CA GLU A 357 -13.06 22.61 13.76
C GLU A 357 -14.22 21.88 13.06
N ARG A 358 -14.07 21.50 11.79
CA ARG A 358 -15.14 20.87 11.01
C ARG A 358 -15.32 19.40 11.43
N PRO A 359 -16.58 18.95 11.69
CA PRO A 359 -16.83 17.54 11.99
C PRO A 359 -16.30 16.62 10.88
N TYR A 360 -15.60 15.56 11.28
CA TYR A 360 -14.95 14.64 10.34
C TYR A 360 -15.94 13.97 9.39
N ILE A 361 -17.13 13.64 9.86
CA ILE A 361 -18.17 12.95 9.07
C ILE A 361 -18.54 13.67 7.76
N LEU A 362 -18.24 14.96 7.62
CA LEU A 362 -18.50 15.70 6.38
C LEU A 362 -17.69 15.17 5.21
N HIS A 363 -16.47 14.66 5.45
CA HIS A 363 -15.64 14.04 4.42
C HIS A 363 -16.25 12.74 3.87
N PRO A 364 -16.57 11.70 4.66
CA PRO A 364 -17.25 10.52 4.15
C PRO A 364 -18.58 10.81 3.43
N ILE A 365 -19.31 11.83 3.85
CA ILE A 365 -20.53 12.26 3.16
C ILE A 365 -20.21 12.89 1.79
N GLU A 366 -19.13 13.65 1.68
CA GLU A 366 -18.69 14.18 0.39
C GLU A 366 -18.24 13.06 -0.55
N VAL A 367 -17.47 12.09 -0.05
CA VAL A 367 -17.10 10.87 -0.82
C VAL A 367 -18.35 10.14 -1.33
N LEU A 368 -19.35 9.95 -0.49
CA LEU A 368 -20.66 9.41 -0.90
C LEU A 368 -21.29 10.20 -2.04
N GLN A 369 -21.27 11.53 -1.98
CA GLN A 369 -21.88 12.38 -3.03
C GLN A 369 -21.14 12.25 -4.36
N ILE A 370 -19.79 12.17 -4.32
CA ILE A 370 -18.96 11.95 -5.51
C ILE A 370 -19.27 10.58 -6.11
N LEU A 371 -19.30 9.51 -5.31
CA LEU A 371 -19.68 8.16 -5.75
C LEU A 371 -21.08 8.13 -6.36
N SER A 372 -22.02 8.83 -5.76
CA SER A 372 -23.39 8.95 -6.30
C SER A 372 -23.42 9.64 -7.67
N SER A 373 -22.57 10.64 -7.92
CA SER A 373 -22.45 11.30 -9.23
C SER A 373 -21.90 10.35 -10.30
N MET A 374 -21.07 9.39 -9.92
CA MET A 374 -20.54 8.33 -10.77
C MET A 374 -21.50 7.12 -10.92
N LYS A 375 -22.74 7.23 -10.46
CA LYS A 375 -23.74 6.16 -10.49
C LYS A 375 -23.30 4.87 -9.77
N ALA A 376 -22.51 5.00 -8.70
CA ALA A 376 -22.05 3.87 -7.90
C ALA A 376 -23.24 3.08 -7.30
N ASP A 377 -23.06 1.77 -7.13
CA ASP A 377 -24.03 0.92 -6.44
C ASP A 377 -24.09 1.20 -4.93
N ALA A 378 -25.13 0.72 -4.25
CA ALA A 378 -25.35 0.98 -2.83
C ALA A 378 -24.23 0.42 -1.93
N GLY A 379 -23.60 -0.72 -2.30
CA GLY A 379 -22.48 -1.31 -1.57
C GLY A 379 -21.23 -0.44 -1.67
N LEU A 380 -20.92 0.07 -2.86
CA LEU A 380 -19.80 0.99 -3.07
C LEU A 380 -20.04 2.34 -2.37
N MET A 381 -21.26 2.87 -2.42
CA MET A 381 -21.63 4.07 -1.66
C MET A 381 -21.53 3.87 -0.15
N ALA A 382 -21.93 2.69 0.36
CA ALA A 382 -21.77 2.33 1.77
C ALA A 382 -20.27 2.22 2.14
N ALA A 383 -19.44 1.61 1.29
CA ALA A 383 -17.99 1.57 1.48
C ALA A 383 -17.40 3.00 1.52
N GLY A 384 -17.85 3.91 0.66
CA GLY A 384 -17.43 5.30 0.66
C GLY A 384 -17.74 6.05 1.95
N VAL A 385 -18.84 5.73 2.62
CA VAL A 385 -19.16 6.31 3.93
C VAL A 385 -18.33 5.69 5.05
N LEU A 386 -17.90 4.44 4.90
CA LEU A 386 -17.22 3.64 5.92
C LEU A 386 -15.69 3.61 5.78
N HIS A 387 -15.12 4.13 4.68
CA HIS A 387 -13.74 3.88 4.26
C HIS A 387 -12.68 4.18 5.35
N ASP A 388 -12.85 5.25 6.11
CA ASP A 388 -11.93 5.67 7.16
C ASP A 388 -12.26 5.11 8.56
N THR A 389 -13.36 4.37 8.72
CA THR A 389 -13.79 3.92 10.05
C THR A 389 -12.80 2.97 10.71
N ILE A 390 -12.15 2.08 9.94
CA ILE A 390 -11.13 1.14 10.45
C ILE A 390 -9.85 1.88 10.85
N GLU A 391 -9.45 2.88 10.07
CA GLU A 391 -8.21 3.63 10.32
C GLU A 391 -8.28 4.59 11.49
N ASP A 392 -9.39 5.30 11.62
CA ASP A 392 -9.51 6.48 12.47
C ASP A 392 -10.37 6.25 13.71
N THR A 393 -10.95 5.05 13.87
CA THR A 393 -11.81 4.72 15.00
C THR A 393 -11.47 3.38 15.64
N ALA A 394 -12.31 2.91 16.57
CA ALA A 394 -12.18 1.59 17.19
C ALA A 394 -12.90 0.47 16.39
N VAL A 395 -13.47 0.79 15.23
CA VAL A 395 -14.17 -0.16 14.36
C VAL A 395 -13.16 -1.15 13.77
N THR A 396 -13.49 -2.43 13.81
CA THR A 396 -12.68 -3.50 13.24
C THR A 396 -13.22 -3.93 11.89
N LEU A 397 -12.37 -4.56 11.06
CA LEU A 397 -12.80 -5.18 9.80
C LEU A 397 -13.95 -6.18 10.03
N LYS A 398 -13.91 -6.92 11.13
CA LYS A 398 -14.98 -7.84 11.54
C LYS A 398 -16.32 -7.13 11.74
N ASP A 399 -16.31 -5.94 12.36
CA ASP A 399 -17.53 -5.15 12.55
C ASP A 399 -18.14 -4.74 11.22
N ILE A 400 -17.31 -4.39 10.22
CA ILE A 400 -17.79 -4.07 8.87
C ILE A 400 -18.39 -5.31 8.21
N VAL A 401 -17.72 -6.47 8.27
CA VAL A 401 -18.23 -7.72 7.70
C VAL A 401 -19.58 -8.11 8.33
N ASP A 402 -19.67 -8.09 9.64
CA ASP A 402 -20.87 -8.50 10.38
C ASP A 402 -22.07 -7.57 10.14
N ASN A 403 -21.81 -6.30 9.84
CA ASN A 403 -22.85 -5.30 9.62
C ASN A 403 -23.23 -5.08 8.16
N PHE A 404 -22.28 -5.20 7.22
CA PHE A 404 -22.43 -4.77 5.82
C PHE A 404 -22.02 -5.86 4.82
N GLY A 405 -21.48 -6.98 5.28
CA GLY A 405 -21.05 -8.09 4.44
C GLY A 405 -19.62 -7.96 3.91
N ALA A 406 -19.11 -9.06 3.36
CA ALA A 406 -17.73 -9.16 2.89
C ALA A 406 -17.41 -8.23 1.71
N ASP A 407 -18.36 -7.98 0.85
CA ASP A 407 -18.19 -7.15 -0.35
C ASP A 407 -17.88 -5.68 0.01
N VAL A 408 -18.65 -5.08 0.93
CA VAL A 408 -18.39 -3.74 1.47
C VAL A 408 -17.08 -3.73 2.26
N ALA A 409 -16.84 -4.77 3.06
CA ALA A 409 -15.63 -4.90 3.86
C ALA A 409 -14.36 -5.01 2.99
N ALA A 410 -14.42 -5.68 1.83
CA ALA A 410 -13.31 -5.75 0.89
C ALA A 410 -12.92 -4.38 0.33
N LEU A 411 -13.90 -3.57 -0.05
CA LEU A 411 -13.67 -2.19 -0.52
C LEU A 411 -13.07 -1.31 0.58
N VAL A 412 -13.60 -1.38 1.81
CA VAL A 412 -13.07 -0.61 2.96
C VAL A 412 -11.65 -1.06 3.29
N ASN A 413 -11.38 -2.38 3.33
CA ASN A 413 -10.05 -2.92 3.62
C ASN A 413 -9.02 -2.57 2.54
N GLY A 414 -9.42 -2.56 1.26
CA GLY A 414 -8.55 -2.17 0.14
C GLY A 414 -8.15 -0.69 0.15
N HIS A 415 -8.79 0.13 1.00
CA HIS A 415 -8.43 1.53 1.25
C HIS A 415 -7.61 1.73 2.53
N THR A 416 -7.45 0.71 3.37
CA THR A 416 -6.84 0.82 4.72
C THR A 416 -5.32 0.62 4.67
N GLU A 417 -4.54 1.61 5.16
CA GLU A 417 -3.08 1.60 5.16
C GLU A 417 -2.45 0.80 6.31
N ASP A 418 -1.28 0.19 6.08
CA ASP A 418 -0.45 -0.40 7.15
C ASP A 418 0.42 0.66 7.83
N LYS A 419 -0.05 1.24 8.93
CA LYS A 419 0.64 2.31 9.69
C LYS A 419 1.99 1.90 10.32
N ARG A 420 2.43 0.64 10.20
CA ARG A 420 3.73 0.17 10.70
C ARG A 420 4.89 0.55 9.78
N GLN A 421 4.60 0.83 8.52
CA GLN A 421 5.59 1.21 7.50
C GLN A 421 5.81 2.73 7.45
N SER A 422 6.90 3.16 6.80
CA SER A 422 7.16 4.58 6.54
C SER A 422 6.09 5.20 5.64
N TRP A 423 6.00 6.54 5.63
CA TRP A 423 5.02 7.24 4.79
C TRP A 423 5.21 6.89 3.30
N PHE A 424 6.46 6.92 2.83
CA PHE A 424 6.78 6.65 1.43
C PHE A 424 6.40 5.22 1.03
N VAL A 425 6.84 4.22 1.80
CA VAL A 425 6.56 2.80 1.49
C VAL A 425 5.05 2.53 1.48
N ARG A 426 4.29 3.09 2.43
CA ARG A 426 2.82 2.97 2.43
C ARG A 426 2.21 3.51 1.15
N LYS A 427 2.57 4.76 0.78
CA LYS A 427 2.00 5.40 -0.42
C LYS A 427 2.39 4.69 -1.71
N LEU A 428 3.61 4.18 -1.80
CA LEU A 428 4.04 3.38 -2.94
C LEU A 428 3.26 2.05 -3.01
N THR A 429 3.04 1.39 -1.88
CA THR A 429 2.21 0.17 -1.81
C THR A 429 0.79 0.44 -2.29
N ASP A 430 0.14 1.46 -1.74
CA ASP A 430 -1.22 1.86 -2.12
C ASP A 430 -1.33 2.12 -3.63
N ILE A 431 -0.36 2.84 -4.21
CA ILE A 431 -0.32 3.16 -5.65
C ILE A 431 -0.17 1.88 -6.49
N CYS A 432 0.75 0.98 -6.12
CA CYS A 432 0.95 -0.28 -6.84
C CYS A 432 -0.25 -1.23 -6.74
N GLU A 433 -0.94 -1.25 -5.60
CA GLU A 433 -2.18 -2.01 -5.45
C GLU A 433 -3.32 -1.40 -6.27
N LEU A 434 -3.36 -0.06 -6.37
CA LEU A 434 -4.36 0.66 -7.16
C LEU A 434 -4.20 0.41 -8.66
N GLU A 435 -2.99 0.29 -9.20
CA GLU A 435 -2.75 -0.01 -10.63
C GLU A 435 -3.55 -1.23 -11.09
N ASP A 436 -3.66 -2.26 -10.24
CA ASP A 436 -4.31 -3.53 -10.54
C ASP A 436 -5.68 -3.72 -9.85
N ALA A 437 -6.17 -2.70 -9.14
CA ALA A 437 -7.45 -2.75 -8.44
C ALA A 437 -8.64 -2.88 -9.41
N ASP A 438 -9.73 -3.45 -8.93
CA ASP A 438 -10.97 -3.45 -9.70
C ASP A 438 -11.58 -2.04 -9.83
N VAL A 439 -12.47 -1.87 -10.80
CA VAL A 439 -13.09 -0.57 -11.11
C VAL A 439 -13.82 0.04 -9.89
N ARG A 440 -14.44 -0.77 -9.03
CA ARG A 440 -15.17 -0.27 -7.84
C ARG A 440 -14.21 0.32 -6.81
N LEU A 441 -13.08 -0.35 -6.55
CA LEU A 441 -12.06 0.17 -5.64
C LEU A 441 -11.40 1.42 -6.23
N LYS A 442 -11.13 1.45 -7.54
CA LYS A 442 -10.65 2.65 -8.24
C LYS A 442 -11.61 3.83 -8.13
N MET A 443 -12.93 3.59 -8.26
CA MET A 443 -13.96 4.62 -8.04
C MET A 443 -13.95 5.15 -6.61
N LEU A 444 -13.80 4.29 -5.60
CA LEU A 444 -13.72 4.68 -4.19
C LEU A 444 -12.51 5.57 -3.93
N ILE A 445 -11.32 5.14 -4.35
CA ILE A 445 -10.06 5.87 -4.16
C ILE A 445 -10.09 7.21 -4.93
N MET A 446 -10.66 7.24 -6.13
CA MET A 446 -10.85 8.47 -6.89
C MET A 446 -11.77 9.45 -6.17
N ALA A 447 -12.89 8.99 -5.61
CA ALA A 447 -13.84 9.83 -4.88
C ALA A 447 -13.22 10.41 -3.60
N ASP A 448 -12.46 9.61 -2.85
CA ASP A 448 -11.70 10.08 -1.69
C ASP A 448 -10.62 11.09 -2.11
N THR A 449 -9.85 10.79 -3.16
CA THR A 449 -8.82 11.68 -3.69
C THR A 449 -9.39 13.04 -4.09
N VAL A 450 -10.52 13.07 -4.79
CA VAL A 450 -11.18 14.33 -5.19
C VAL A 450 -11.66 15.12 -3.97
N SER A 451 -12.28 14.47 -2.98
CA SER A 451 -12.71 15.14 -1.74
C SER A 451 -11.51 15.73 -0.98
N ASN A 452 -10.40 14.99 -0.91
CA ASN A 452 -9.17 15.46 -0.28
C ASN A 452 -8.55 16.63 -1.05
N LEU A 453 -8.49 16.58 -2.38
CA LEU A 453 -7.97 17.68 -3.22
C LEU A 453 -8.86 18.93 -3.16
N ARG A 454 -10.19 18.81 -3.13
CA ARG A 454 -11.10 19.94 -2.93
C ARG A 454 -10.82 20.67 -1.61
N SER A 455 -10.64 19.90 -0.54
CA SER A 455 -10.31 20.45 0.77
C SER A 455 -8.94 21.11 0.77
N LEU A 456 -7.94 20.45 0.18
CA LEU A 456 -6.57 20.95 0.05
C LEU A 456 -6.53 22.25 -0.77
N TYR A 457 -7.26 22.32 -1.87
CA TYR A 457 -7.38 23.51 -2.70
C TYR A 457 -8.00 24.69 -1.95
N ALA A 458 -9.08 24.43 -1.19
CA ALA A 458 -9.71 25.47 -0.38
C ALA A 458 -8.74 26.01 0.68
N ASP A 459 -8.05 25.13 1.40
CA ASP A 459 -7.06 25.50 2.43
C ASP A 459 -5.83 26.20 1.81
N TYR A 460 -5.37 25.76 0.63
CA TYR A 460 -4.24 26.37 -0.07
C TYR A 460 -4.56 27.81 -0.53
N ARG A 461 -5.78 28.04 -1.00
CA ARG A 461 -6.24 29.40 -1.34
C ARG A 461 -6.31 30.34 -0.16
N GLU A 462 -6.51 29.83 1.07
CA GLU A 462 -6.57 30.62 2.29
C GLU A 462 -5.18 30.83 2.91
N ALA A 463 -4.37 29.78 3.03
CA ALA A 463 -3.11 29.77 3.75
C ALA A 463 -1.85 29.90 2.86
N GLY A 464 -1.98 29.72 1.53
CA GLY A 464 -0.81 29.68 0.64
C GLY A 464 0.20 28.61 1.00
N GLU A 465 1.49 28.89 0.83
CA GLU A 465 2.58 27.94 1.11
C GLU A 465 2.69 27.55 2.59
N GLU A 466 2.13 28.32 3.53
CA GLU A 466 2.11 27.95 4.96
C GLU A 466 1.27 26.67 5.23
N LEU A 467 0.39 26.30 4.30
CA LEU A 467 -0.40 25.07 4.39
C LEU A 467 0.49 23.83 4.56
N TRP A 468 1.60 23.77 3.85
CA TRP A 468 2.47 22.59 3.80
C TRP A 468 3.13 22.27 5.14
N LEU A 469 3.25 23.24 6.04
CA LEU A 469 3.75 23.04 7.41
C LEU A 469 2.84 22.17 8.28
N ARG A 470 1.59 21.91 7.84
CA ARG A 470 0.64 21.05 8.57
C ARG A 470 0.82 19.56 8.25
N PHE A 471 1.56 19.23 7.20
CA PHE A 471 1.76 17.87 6.71
C PHE A 471 3.10 17.30 7.17
N ASN A 472 3.16 15.97 7.32
CA ASN A 472 4.41 15.27 7.63
C ASN A 472 5.32 15.14 6.40
N ALA A 473 4.71 15.12 5.19
CA ALA A 473 5.41 15.08 3.93
C ALA A 473 5.31 16.46 3.25
N PRO A 474 6.40 16.99 2.69
CA PRO A 474 6.44 18.30 2.04
C PRO A 474 5.60 18.32 0.75
N LYS A 475 5.43 19.53 0.16
CA LYS A 475 4.60 19.81 -1.02
C LYS A 475 4.94 18.87 -2.18
N GLU A 476 6.21 18.72 -2.46
CA GLU A 476 6.74 17.94 -3.58
C GLU A 476 6.35 16.46 -3.47
N LEU A 477 6.39 15.89 -2.26
CA LEU A 477 5.97 14.51 -2.03
C LEU A 477 4.44 14.35 -2.05
N GLN A 478 3.69 15.36 -1.63
CA GLN A 478 2.24 15.37 -1.82
C GLN A 478 1.90 15.40 -3.32
N ALA A 479 2.60 16.23 -4.11
CA ALA A 479 2.44 16.29 -5.55
C ALA A 479 2.79 14.96 -6.21
N TRP A 480 3.92 14.34 -5.85
CA TRP A 480 4.32 13.02 -6.31
C TRP A 480 3.22 11.98 -6.06
N LYS A 481 2.70 11.90 -4.83
CA LYS A 481 1.61 10.98 -4.46
C LYS A 481 0.39 11.17 -5.38
N TYR A 482 -0.11 12.40 -5.50
CA TYR A 482 -1.31 12.67 -6.28
C TYR A 482 -1.10 12.47 -7.79
N SER A 483 0.09 12.76 -8.33
CA SER A 483 0.44 12.44 -9.71
C SER A 483 0.40 10.94 -9.97
N LYS A 484 1.04 10.13 -9.13
CA LYS A 484 1.04 8.66 -9.26
C LYS A 484 -0.36 8.06 -9.12
N VAL A 485 -1.20 8.60 -8.24
CA VAL A 485 -2.62 8.18 -8.13
C VAL A 485 -3.38 8.50 -9.42
N GLN A 486 -3.14 9.68 -10.05
CA GLN A 486 -3.76 10.01 -11.34
C GLN A 486 -3.33 9.03 -12.44
N ASP A 487 -2.04 8.67 -12.50
CA ASP A 487 -1.52 7.70 -13.48
C ASP A 487 -2.20 6.34 -13.31
N ALA A 488 -2.29 5.83 -12.06
CA ALA A 488 -2.93 4.56 -11.74
C ALA A 488 -4.45 4.55 -12.03
N LEU A 489 -5.11 5.72 -11.99
CA LEU A 489 -6.53 5.90 -12.29
C LEU A 489 -6.80 6.34 -13.73
N SER A 490 -5.78 6.41 -14.60
CA SER A 490 -5.91 7.00 -15.95
C SER A 490 -7.00 6.35 -16.81
N GLU A 491 -7.27 5.05 -16.67
CA GLU A 491 -8.35 4.37 -17.38
C GLU A 491 -9.76 4.89 -17.03
N MET A 492 -9.92 5.55 -15.85
CA MET A 492 -11.22 6.06 -15.40
C MET A 492 -11.76 7.20 -16.28
N GLN A 493 -10.92 7.85 -17.09
CA GLN A 493 -11.34 8.83 -18.08
C GLN A 493 -12.12 8.21 -19.25
N ASP A 494 -12.00 6.91 -19.48
CA ASP A 494 -12.62 6.23 -20.61
C ASP A 494 -14.09 5.85 -20.35
N TYR A 495 -14.51 5.78 -19.08
CA TYR A 495 -15.89 5.47 -18.70
C TYR A 495 -16.74 6.74 -18.59
N GLU A 496 -17.95 6.74 -19.16
CA GLU A 496 -18.87 7.89 -19.16
C GLU A 496 -19.20 8.35 -17.72
N GLU A 497 -19.37 7.41 -16.80
CA GLU A 497 -19.78 7.66 -15.41
C GLU A 497 -18.68 8.32 -14.56
N THR A 498 -17.41 8.08 -14.87
CA THR A 498 -16.27 8.50 -14.03
C THR A 498 -15.45 9.62 -14.64
N ARG A 499 -15.58 9.86 -15.95
CA ARG A 499 -14.78 10.82 -16.71
C ARG A 499 -14.75 12.22 -16.11
N ASP A 500 -15.91 12.76 -15.75
CA ASP A 500 -15.99 14.13 -15.23
C ASP A 500 -15.27 14.26 -13.88
N VAL A 501 -15.36 13.24 -13.03
CA VAL A 501 -14.69 13.18 -11.72
C VAL A 501 -13.17 13.01 -11.89
N TYR A 502 -12.74 12.20 -12.85
CA TYR A 502 -11.32 12.04 -13.18
C TYR A 502 -10.71 13.39 -13.62
N TRP A 503 -11.36 14.09 -14.54
CA TRP A 503 -10.85 15.39 -15.00
C TRP A 503 -10.92 16.48 -13.93
N GLU A 504 -11.90 16.43 -13.04
CA GLU A 504 -11.92 17.31 -11.86
C GLU A 504 -10.70 17.04 -10.95
N MET A 505 -10.32 15.78 -10.75
CA MET A 505 -9.11 15.40 -9.99
C MET A 505 -7.85 16.00 -10.62
N VAL A 506 -7.69 15.85 -11.95
CA VAL A 506 -6.57 16.41 -12.71
C VAL A 506 -6.54 17.94 -12.60
N ASP A 507 -7.70 18.58 -12.70
CA ASP A 507 -7.82 20.05 -12.61
C ASP A 507 -7.42 20.58 -11.24
N LEU A 508 -7.91 19.93 -10.17
CA LEU A 508 -7.55 20.28 -8.79
C LEU A 508 -6.05 20.09 -8.52
N TYR A 509 -5.48 19.01 -9.03
CA TYR A 509 -4.02 18.79 -8.94
C TYR A 509 -3.24 19.93 -9.58
N LYS A 510 -3.59 20.32 -10.82
CA LYS A 510 -2.93 21.42 -11.51
C LYS A 510 -3.10 22.75 -10.78
N ASP A 511 -4.28 23.03 -10.23
CA ASP A 511 -4.55 24.26 -9.48
C ASP A 511 -3.76 24.38 -8.16
N ILE A 512 -3.29 23.25 -7.60
CA ILE A 512 -2.56 23.21 -6.32
C ILE A 512 -1.05 23.12 -6.54
N PHE A 513 -0.61 22.28 -7.49
CA PHE A 513 0.77 21.83 -7.59
C PHE A 513 1.52 22.34 -8.82
N VAL A 514 0.82 22.93 -9.81
CA VAL A 514 1.43 23.37 -11.06
C VAL A 514 1.36 24.88 -11.20
N THR A 515 2.47 25.50 -11.59
CA THR A 515 2.56 26.93 -11.83
C THR A 515 2.74 27.19 -13.31
N PHE A 516 2.05 28.20 -13.83
CA PHE A 516 2.10 28.57 -15.25
C PHE A 516 2.73 29.95 -15.43
N TYR A 517 3.55 30.06 -16.48
CA TYR A 517 4.20 31.29 -16.88
C TYR A 517 3.98 31.53 -18.39
N ARG A 518 4.05 32.78 -18.80
CA ARG A 518 4.04 33.18 -20.20
C ARG A 518 5.29 34.00 -20.50
N ASP A 519 5.93 33.76 -21.65
CA ASP A 519 6.98 34.62 -22.13
C ASP A 519 6.36 35.96 -22.61
N GLU A 520 6.87 37.08 -22.10
CA GLU A 520 6.44 38.42 -22.50
C GLU A 520 7.17 38.90 -23.74
N ASP A 521 8.19 38.18 -24.23
CA ASP A 521 8.85 38.48 -25.48
C ASP A 521 7.93 38.10 -26.66
N GLU A 522 7.50 39.12 -27.43
CA GLU A 522 6.60 38.95 -28.56
C GLU A 522 7.17 38.05 -29.68
N GLU A 523 8.49 37.81 -29.71
CA GLU A 523 9.14 36.96 -30.72
C GLU A 523 9.02 35.46 -30.39
N ASN A 524 8.89 35.06 -29.11
CA ASN A 524 8.91 33.66 -28.70
C ASN A 524 7.54 33.04 -28.41
N GLU A 525 6.52 33.84 -28.12
CA GLU A 525 5.12 33.41 -27.83
C GLU A 525 4.99 31.99 -27.24
N ALA A 526 5.54 31.81 -26.04
CA ALA A 526 5.57 30.53 -25.31
C ALA A 526 4.79 30.61 -24.00
N ILE A 527 4.24 29.48 -23.58
CA ILE A 527 3.80 29.27 -22.20
C ILE A 527 4.60 28.13 -21.56
N TYR A 528 4.88 28.28 -20.29
CA TYR A 528 5.64 27.30 -19.52
C TYR A 528 4.79 26.79 -18.37
N GLN A 529 4.94 25.52 -18.10
CA GLN A 529 4.36 24.83 -16.95
C GLN A 529 5.52 24.35 -16.07
N VAL A 530 5.48 24.71 -14.80
CA VAL A 530 6.45 24.22 -13.79
C VAL A 530 5.67 23.38 -12.80
N ASP A 531 6.02 22.11 -12.70
CA ASP A 531 5.40 21.21 -11.71
C ASP A 531 6.03 21.37 -10.32
N ALA A 532 5.52 20.63 -9.33
CA ALA A 532 6.02 20.70 -7.97
C ALA A 532 7.42 20.11 -7.76
N SER A 533 7.94 19.31 -8.71
CA SER A 533 9.31 18.80 -8.69
C SER A 533 10.32 19.81 -9.25
N GLY A 534 9.83 20.90 -9.85
CA GLY A 534 10.62 21.90 -10.55
C GLY A 534 10.87 21.56 -12.02
N GLU A 535 10.26 20.48 -12.54
CA GLU A 535 10.34 20.17 -13.95
C GLU A 535 9.56 21.20 -14.78
N VAL A 536 10.16 21.64 -15.87
CA VAL A 536 9.61 22.68 -16.75
C VAL A 536 9.17 22.04 -18.06
N TYR A 537 7.97 22.38 -18.50
CA TYR A 537 7.44 22.04 -19.80
C TYR A 537 7.12 23.31 -20.56
N CYS A 538 7.41 23.33 -21.86
CA CYS A 538 7.15 24.46 -22.75
C CYS A 538 6.11 24.09 -23.79
N CYS A 539 5.21 25.03 -24.09
CA CYS A 539 4.28 24.95 -25.22
C CYS A 539 4.47 26.18 -26.08
N LEU A 540 4.91 25.98 -27.30
CA LEU A 540 5.15 27.06 -28.28
C LEU A 540 3.89 27.32 -29.10
N ARG A 541 3.60 28.60 -29.42
CA ARG A 541 2.46 28.99 -30.28
C ARG A 541 2.46 28.32 -31.65
N TYR A 542 3.65 28.13 -32.24
CA TYR A 542 3.79 27.56 -33.59
C TYR A 542 3.82 26.02 -33.62
N GLU A 543 3.93 25.39 -32.45
CA GLU A 543 3.88 23.96 -32.27
C GLU A 543 3.22 23.69 -30.89
N PRO A 544 1.87 23.80 -30.80
CA PRO A 544 1.16 23.80 -29.51
C PRO A 544 1.05 22.41 -28.90
N LYS A 545 2.20 21.92 -28.44
CA LYS A 545 2.36 20.69 -27.66
C LYS A 545 3.24 20.98 -26.47
N TRP A 546 2.93 20.36 -25.35
CA TRP A 546 3.77 20.42 -24.17
C TRP A 546 4.96 19.47 -24.35
N GLU A 547 6.16 20.02 -24.34
CA GLU A 547 7.42 19.28 -24.42
C GLU A 547 8.31 19.62 -23.22
N PRO A 548 9.12 18.67 -22.70
CA PRO A 548 10.09 18.96 -21.64
C PRO A 548 11.02 20.11 -22.07
N PHE A 549 11.33 20.99 -21.13
CA PHE A 549 12.19 22.15 -21.36
C PHE A 549 13.37 22.08 -20.39
N ASP A 550 14.53 21.73 -20.91
CA ASP A 550 15.75 21.46 -20.14
C ASP A 550 16.58 22.72 -19.81
N GLU A 551 16.11 23.90 -20.18
CA GLU A 551 16.78 25.17 -19.94
C GLU A 551 16.14 25.93 -18.77
N GLU A 552 16.86 26.89 -18.18
CA GLU A 552 16.29 27.81 -17.21
C GLU A 552 15.17 28.65 -17.85
N LEU A 553 14.12 28.94 -17.07
CA LEU A 553 13.04 29.81 -17.53
C LEU A 553 13.61 31.15 -17.99
N PRO A 554 13.19 31.70 -19.17
CA PRO A 554 13.63 33.02 -19.63
C PRO A 554 13.35 34.11 -18.59
N GLU A 555 14.23 35.10 -18.47
CA GLU A 555 14.01 36.25 -17.58
C GLU A 555 12.76 37.09 -17.96
N THR A 556 12.25 36.89 -19.15
CA THR A 556 11.08 37.57 -19.71
C THR A 556 9.74 36.96 -19.33
N VAL A 557 9.73 35.83 -18.60
CA VAL A 557 8.47 35.16 -18.23
C VAL A 557 7.77 35.83 -17.06
N SER A 558 6.45 35.88 -17.12
CA SER A 558 5.59 36.32 -16.03
C SER A 558 4.57 35.25 -15.67
N TYR A 559 4.24 35.16 -14.36
CA TYR A 559 3.19 34.27 -13.87
C TYR A 559 1.85 34.59 -14.56
N ILE A 560 1.15 33.55 -14.98
CA ILE A 560 -0.22 33.63 -15.47
C ILE A 560 -1.14 32.61 -14.77
N PRO A 561 -2.43 32.95 -14.56
CA PRO A 561 -3.39 31.98 -14.09
C PRO A 561 -3.54 30.81 -15.06
N ARG A 562 -3.68 29.57 -14.55
CA ARG A 562 -3.86 28.35 -15.35
C ARG A 562 -4.92 28.52 -16.47
N LYS A 563 -6.12 29.06 -16.13
CA LYS A 563 -7.19 29.29 -17.12
C LYS A 563 -6.79 30.21 -18.27
N LEU A 564 -5.81 31.08 -18.07
CA LEU A 564 -5.28 31.92 -19.16
C LEU A 564 -4.30 31.10 -20.04
N ALA A 565 -3.46 30.26 -19.41
CA ALA A 565 -2.56 29.35 -20.13
C ALA A 565 -3.35 28.38 -21.02
N GLU A 566 -4.36 27.72 -20.49
CA GLU A 566 -5.25 26.81 -21.22
C GLU A 566 -5.95 27.49 -22.39
N ARG A 567 -6.46 28.71 -22.20
CA ARG A 567 -7.08 29.50 -23.29
C ARG A 567 -6.10 29.88 -24.37
N LEU A 568 -4.84 30.19 -24.04
CA LEU A 568 -3.80 30.49 -25.02
C LEU A 568 -3.47 29.23 -25.82
N GLU A 569 -3.29 28.11 -25.18
CA GLU A 569 -3.06 26.80 -25.81
C GLU A 569 -4.19 26.43 -26.78
N GLU A 570 -5.44 26.48 -26.33
CA GLU A 570 -6.62 26.23 -27.19
C GLU A 570 -6.65 27.13 -28.43
N ASN A 571 -6.40 28.43 -28.27
CA ASN A 571 -6.37 29.37 -29.38
C ASN A 571 -5.24 29.05 -30.38
N TRP A 572 -4.06 28.65 -29.89
CA TRP A 572 -2.93 28.30 -30.75
C TRP A 572 -3.17 26.99 -31.51
N GLN A 573 -3.79 25.99 -30.87
CA GLN A 573 -4.21 24.75 -31.54
C GLN A 573 -5.24 25.02 -32.65
N GLU A 574 -6.22 25.90 -32.42
CA GLU A 574 -7.18 26.28 -33.46
C GLU A 574 -6.52 27.05 -34.62
N GLU A 575 -5.52 27.91 -34.36
CA GLU A 575 -4.78 28.64 -35.39
C GLU A 575 -3.94 27.68 -36.24
N ASP A 576 -3.27 26.70 -35.63
CA ASP A 576 -2.48 25.68 -36.32
C ASP A 576 -3.37 24.84 -37.24
N LEU A 577 -4.53 24.35 -36.75
CA LEU A 577 -5.51 23.60 -37.53
C LEU A 577 -6.03 24.40 -38.73
N ARG A 578 -6.26 25.71 -38.60
CA ARG A 578 -6.66 26.61 -39.72
C ARG A 578 -5.55 26.77 -40.73
N THR A 579 -4.30 26.84 -40.28
CA THR A 579 -3.12 26.99 -41.16
C THR A 579 -2.89 25.70 -41.96
N VAL A 580 -3.00 24.53 -41.33
CA VAL A 580 -2.89 23.22 -42.00
C VAL A 580 -4.03 23.01 -43.02
N THR A 581 -5.26 23.39 -42.69
CA THR A 581 -6.38 23.29 -43.65
C THR A 581 -6.27 24.25 -44.80
N ALA A 582 -5.72 25.45 -44.61
CA ALA A 582 -5.46 26.42 -45.69
C ALA A 582 -4.35 25.96 -46.63
N THR A 583 -3.29 25.32 -46.13
CA THR A 583 -2.19 24.77 -46.93
C THR A 583 -2.59 23.49 -47.67
N CYS A 584 -3.48 22.65 -47.14
CA CYS A 584 -4.00 21.46 -47.82
C CYS A 584 -5.14 21.76 -48.81
N GLY A 585 -5.81 22.91 -48.69
CA GLY A 585 -6.88 23.35 -49.61
C GLY A 585 -6.41 24.03 -50.92
N GLY A 586 -5.12 24.20 -51.13
CA GLY A 586 -4.52 24.96 -52.24
C GLY A 586 -4.17 24.18 -53.50
N THR A 587 -4.53 22.92 -53.67
CA THR A 587 -4.27 22.16 -54.92
C THR A 587 -5.43 21.26 -55.31
N LEU A 588 -6.52 21.87 -55.74
CA LEU A 588 -7.51 21.27 -56.65
C LEU A 588 -8.19 22.38 -57.47
N SER A 589 -7.50 22.80 -58.51
CA SER A 589 -8.11 23.46 -59.69
C SER A 589 -7.41 22.97 -60.94
#